data_cff202bc97613021623ba3cf8ee6c9a3
#
_entry.id   cff202bc97613021623ba3cf8ee6c9a3
#
_cell.length_a   1.000
_cell.length_b   1.000
_cell.length_c   1.000
_cell.angle_alpha   90.00
_cell.angle_beta   90.00
_cell.angle_gamma   90.00
#
_symmetry.space_group_name_H-M   'P 1'
#
loop_
_entity.id
_entity.type
_entity.pdbx_description
1 polymer ?
#
loop_
_entity_poly.entity_id
_entity_poly.type
_entity_poly.pdbx_seq_one_letter_code
_entity_poly.pdbx_strand_id
1 'polypeptide(L)'
;MPGGKLSLPESERLVLREWREKDWPFFAAMNANPQVMRFFPGVMTDKDSLSMWNRMREELDERGYGLYAVELKHSGSLIGLLGFHWADFEADFTPCVEIGWRLVPEAWGYGYATEGARACLKHGFARFGFDRVYSFTACVNFPSQAVMQRVGMRKIAEFNHPKVAPDSILYPHVLYVKDTFLSLIHISEPTRRS
;
A
#
# COMPACT_ATOMS: atom_id res chain seq x y z
N MET A 1 16.12 17.86 12.21
CA MET A 1 16.76 18.37 11.00
C MET A 1 15.73 18.40 9.89
N PRO A 2 15.12 19.51 9.56
CA PRO A 2 14.20 19.61 8.42
C PRO A 2 15.00 19.90 7.17
N GLY A 3 14.75 19.21 6.08
CA GLY A 3 15.23 19.59 4.75
C GLY A 3 15.96 18.54 3.92
N GLY A 4 15.91 17.28 4.28
CA GLY A 4 16.32 16.20 3.35
C GLY A 4 15.26 16.04 2.26
N LYS A 5 15.66 16.16 0.99
CA LYS A 5 14.77 15.87 -0.15
C LYS A 5 14.17 14.48 0.04
N LEU A 6 12.83 14.38 0.03
CA LEU A 6 12.12 13.10 0.13
C LEU A 6 12.64 12.14 -0.94
N SER A 7 13.04 10.94 -0.51
CA SER A 7 13.47 9.90 -1.44
C SER A 7 12.25 9.15 -1.95
N LEU A 8 12.01 9.19 -3.25
CA LEU A 8 10.83 8.64 -3.90
C LEU A 8 11.18 7.38 -4.71
N PRO A 9 10.26 6.41 -4.81
CA PRO A 9 10.46 5.24 -5.65
C PRO A 9 10.55 5.64 -7.13
N GLU A 10 11.43 4.96 -7.88
CA GLU A 10 11.55 5.13 -9.33
C GLU A 10 10.79 4.03 -10.07
N SER A 11 10.06 4.42 -11.11
CA SER A 11 9.26 3.54 -11.95
C SER A 11 9.41 3.94 -13.42
N GLU A 12 9.18 3.01 -14.34
CA GLU A 12 9.32 3.22 -15.78
C GLU A 12 8.23 4.17 -16.31
N ARG A 13 6.96 3.88 -16.00
CA ARG A 13 5.79 4.61 -16.54
C ARG A 13 5.13 5.54 -15.54
N LEU A 14 5.49 5.44 -14.24
CA LEU A 14 4.82 6.14 -13.15
C LEU A 14 5.75 7.15 -12.49
N VAL A 15 5.17 8.27 -12.06
CA VAL A 15 5.74 9.18 -11.06
C VAL A 15 5.01 8.94 -9.75
N LEU A 16 5.76 8.50 -8.73
CA LEU A 16 5.26 8.44 -7.36
C LEU A 16 5.77 9.69 -6.63
N ARG A 17 4.87 10.47 -6.08
CA ARG A 17 5.19 11.78 -5.50
C ARG A 17 4.33 12.12 -4.30
N GLU A 18 4.70 13.17 -3.60
CA GLU A 18 3.87 13.75 -2.57
C GLU A 18 2.56 14.29 -3.14
N TRP A 19 1.52 14.26 -2.30
CA TRP A 19 0.24 14.88 -2.59
C TRP A 19 0.36 16.40 -2.55
N ARG A 20 -0.25 17.06 -3.54
CA ARG A 20 -0.34 18.52 -3.66
C ARG A 20 -1.77 18.97 -3.40
N GLU A 21 -1.98 20.18 -2.91
CA GLU A 21 -3.33 20.69 -2.65
C GLU A 21 -4.26 20.61 -3.88
N LYS A 22 -3.73 20.83 -5.07
CA LYS A 22 -4.46 20.70 -6.32
C LYS A 22 -4.98 19.29 -6.65
N ASP A 23 -4.44 18.26 -5.99
CA ASP A 23 -4.84 16.85 -6.19
C ASP A 23 -6.09 16.49 -5.37
N TRP A 24 -6.51 17.35 -4.44
CA TRP A 24 -7.65 17.10 -3.56
C TRP A 24 -8.93 16.70 -4.28
N PRO A 25 -9.38 17.42 -5.35
CA PRO A 25 -10.60 17.04 -6.03
C PRO A 25 -10.56 15.62 -6.61
N PHE A 26 -9.41 15.22 -7.16
CA PHE A 26 -9.20 13.85 -7.65
C PHE A 26 -9.26 12.83 -6.51
N PHE A 27 -8.56 13.09 -5.40
CA PHE A 27 -8.51 12.19 -4.25
C PHE A 27 -9.90 11.97 -3.64
N ALA A 28 -10.67 13.02 -3.42
CA ALA A 28 -12.03 12.94 -2.90
C ALA A 28 -12.96 12.18 -3.87
N ALA A 29 -12.90 12.47 -5.16
CA ALA A 29 -13.70 11.78 -6.19
C ALA A 29 -13.36 10.28 -6.29
N MET A 30 -12.08 9.92 -6.23
CA MET A 30 -11.63 8.52 -6.22
C MET A 30 -12.20 7.76 -5.02
N ASN A 31 -12.17 8.34 -3.83
CA ASN A 31 -12.67 7.74 -2.60
C ASN A 31 -14.22 7.67 -2.54
N ALA A 32 -14.90 8.53 -3.28
CA ALA A 32 -16.36 8.50 -3.40
C ALA A 32 -16.85 7.58 -4.54
N ASN A 33 -15.96 7.00 -5.33
CA ASN A 33 -16.31 6.13 -6.46
C ASN A 33 -16.62 4.71 -5.97
N PRO A 34 -17.87 4.19 -6.15
CA PRO A 34 -18.24 2.84 -5.69
C PRO A 34 -17.43 1.70 -6.35
N GLN A 35 -17.00 1.87 -7.58
CA GLN A 35 -16.19 0.87 -8.27
C GLN A 35 -14.79 0.77 -7.65
N VAL A 36 -14.19 1.91 -7.31
CA VAL A 36 -12.89 1.97 -6.62
C VAL A 36 -13.00 1.38 -5.23
N MET A 37 -14.06 1.70 -4.52
CA MET A 37 -14.26 1.33 -3.12
C MET A 37 -14.99 0.00 -2.90
N ARG A 38 -15.22 -0.78 -3.97
CA ARG A 38 -16.03 -2.02 -3.92
C ARG A 38 -15.54 -3.09 -2.95
N PHE A 39 -14.26 -3.07 -2.58
CA PHE A 39 -13.66 -3.99 -1.59
C PHE A 39 -13.36 -3.31 -0.25
N PHE A 40 -13.97 -2.16 0.00
CA PHE A 40 -13.96 -1.45 1.28
C PHE A 40 -15.38 -1.42 1.85
N PRO A 41 -15.56 -1.17 3.15
CA PRO A 41 -16.89 -1.15 3.78
C PRO A 41 -17.88 -0.17 3.15
N GLY A 42 -17.41 0.81 2.39
CA GLY A 42 -18.23 1.78 1.69
C GLY A 42 -17.40 2.85 1.02
N VAL A 43 -18.07 3.75 0.31
CA VAL A 43 -17.44 4.97 -0.19
C VAL A 43 -17.13 5.93 0.97
N MET A 44 -16.13 6.77 0.77
CA MET A 44 -15.78 7.78 1.78
C MET A 44 -16.51 9.09 1.51
N THR A 45 -16.97 9.72 2.58
CA THR A 45 -17.43 11.11 2.54
C THR A 45 -16.24 12.07 2.37
N ASP A 46 -16.52 13.33 2.05
CA ASP A 46 -15.47 14.37 2.01
C ASP A 46 -14.74 14.50 3.35
N LYS A 47 -15.48 14.38 4.46
CA LYS A 47 -14.90 14.40 5.81
C LYS A 47 -13.96 13.23 6.06
N ASP A 48 -14.34 12.03 5.66
CA ASP A 48 -13.50 10.83 5.81
C ASP A 48 -12.25 10.91 4.91
N SER A 49 -12.45 11.38 3.68
CA SER A 49 -11.35 11.60 2.74
C SER A 49 -10.37 12.66 3.25
N LEU A 50 -10.85 13.75 3.84
CA LEU A 50 -10.00 14.79 4.43
C LEU A 50 -9.21 14.25 5.63
N SER A 51 -9.84 13.44 6.47
CA SER A 51 -9.17 12.78 7.59
C SER A 51 -8.06 11.84 7.09
N MET A 52 -8.31 11.04 6.06
CA MET A 52 -7.30 10.18 5.44
C MET A 52 -6.17 10.99 4.80
N TRP A 53 -6.50 12.07 4.07
CA TRP A 53 -5.56 12.98 3.45
C TRP A 53 -4.54 13.55 4.45
N ASN A 54 -5.05 14.06 5.57
CA ASN A 54 -4.19 14.64 6.61
C ASN A 54 -3.28 13.57 7.23
N ARG A 55 -3.81 12.40 7.58
CA ARG A 55 -3.01 11.30 8.12
C ARG A 55 -1.90 10.83 7.15
N MET A 56 -2.20 10.73 5.86
CA MET A 56 -1.19 10.32 4.87
C MET A 56 -0.04 11.33 4.77
N ARG A 57 -0.35 12.62 4.85
CA ARG A 57 0.67 13.68 4.82
C ARG A 57 1.51 13.68 6.08
N GLU A 58 0.88 13.60 7.24
CA GLU A 58 1.56 13.49 8.54
C GLU A 58 2.47 12.26 8.57
N GLU A 59 1.99 11.09 8.12
CA GLU A 59 2.78 9.87 8.09
C GLU A 59 4.02 10.01 7.18
N LEU A 60 3.85 10.63 6.01
CA LEU A 60 4.95 10.87 5.08
C LEU A 60 6.00 11.83 5.68
N ASP A 61 5.55 12.90 6.36
CA ASP A 61 6.43 13.87 7.02
C ASP A 61 7.20 13.25 8.21
N GLU A 62 6.51 12.42 9.00
CA GLU A 62 7.10 11.80 10.19
C GLU A 62 8.02 10.62 9.88
N ARG A 63 7.64 9.78 8.91
CA ARG A 63 8.33 8.50 8.62
C ARG A 63 9.24 8.56 7.40
N GLY A 64 9.06 9.57 6.51
CA GLY A 64 9.77 9.66 5.25
C GLY A 64 9.28 8.67 4.18
N TYR A 65 8.25 7.88 4.47
CA TYR A 65 7.53 7.02 3.54
C TYR A 65 6.03 7.08 3.80
N GLY A 66 5.23 6.77 2.80
CA GLY A 66 3.77 6.83 2.92
C GLY A 66 3.07 6.40 1.64
N LEU A 67 1.78 6.74 1.55
CA LEU A 67 0.96 6.55 0.36
C LEU A 67 1.18 7.72 -0.60
N TYR A 68 1.86 7.46 -1.69
CA TYR A 68 2.20 8.47 -2.71
C TYR A 68 1.05 8.68 -3.69
N ALA A 69 0.95 9.89 -4.25
CA ALA A 69 0.17 10.14 -5.45
C ALA A 69 0.84 9.48 -6.65
N VAL A 70 0.07 8.81 -7.48
CA VAL A 70 0.56 8.11 -8.68
C VAL A 70 0.12 8.84 -9.93
N GLU A 71 1.08 9.25 -10.74
CA GLU A 71 0.89 10.01 -11.97
C GLU A 71 1.53 9.28 -13.15
N LEU A 72 0.87 9.28 -14.30
CA LEU A 72 1.42 8.70 -15.53
C LEU A 72 2.46 9.64 -16.13
N LYS A 73 3.68 9.15 -16.38
CA LYS A 73 4.76 9.95 -16.99
C LYS A 73 4.40 10.55 -18.36
N HIS A 74 3.70 9.78 -19.18
CA HIS A 74 3.41 10.19 -20.57
C HIS A 74 2.33 11.28 -20.68
N SER A 75 1.40 11.36 -19.74
CA SER A 75 0.25 12.28 -19.80
C SER A 75 0.20 13.27 -18.63
N GLY A 76 0.93 13.01 -17.54
CA GLY A 76 0.79 13.78 -16.31
C GLY A 76 -0.53 13.52 -15.57
N SER A 77 -1.31 12.51 -16.01
CA SER A 77 -2.60 12.20 -15.39
C SER A 77 -2.42 11.49 -14.05
N LEU A 78 -3.10 11.98 -13.03
CA LEU A 78 -3.18 11.35 -11.73
C LEU A 78 -4.09 10.12 -11.83
N ILE A 79 -3.63 8.96 -11.35
CA ILE A 79 -4.35 7.69 -11.48
C ILE A 79 -4.68 7.01 -10.15
N GLY A 80 -4.15 7.49 -9.03
CA GLY A 80 -4.47 6.92 -7.73
C GLY A 80 -3.41 7.14 -6.67
N LEU A 81 -3.44 6.26 -5.69
CA LEU A 81 -2.45 6.19 -4.60
C LEU A 81 -1.78 4.82 -4.57
N LEU A 82 -0.52 4.81 -4.14
CA LEU A 82 0.25 3.59 -3.94
C LEU A 82 1.43 3.87 -3.01
N GLY A 83 1.73 2.95 -2.11
CA GLY A 83 2.88 3.10 -1.23
C GLY A 83 2.72 2.39 0.09
N PHE A 84 3.39 2.91 1.12
CA PHE A 84 3.46 2.31 2.43
C PHE A 84 2.52 2.98 3.42
N HIS A 85 2.12 2.21 4.42
CA HIS A 85 1.34 2.67 5.55
C HIS A 85 1.79 1.93 6.82
N TRP A 86 1.80 2.63 7.95
CA TRP A 86 2.03 2.01 9.24
C TRP A 86 0.71 1.50 9.81
N ALA A 87 0.50 0.20 9.74
CA ALA A 87 -0.68 -0.46 10.27
C ALA A 87 -0.50 -0.82 11.74
N ASP A 88 -1.35 -0.29 12.62
CA ASP A 88 -1.28 -0.41 14.09
C ASP A 88 -2.60 -0.89 14.73
N PHE A 89 -3.58 -1.32 13.94
CA PHE A 89 -4.80 -1.93 14.47
C PHE A 89 -4.49 -3.25 15.19
N GLU A 90 -5.40 -3.72 16.02
CA GLU A 90 -5.21 -4.93 16.82
C GLU A 90 -5.22 -6.19 15.93
N ALA A 91 -4.07 -6.83 15.77
CA ALA A 91 -3.85 -8.12 15.12
C ALA A 91 -2.48 -8.70 15.50
N ASP A 92 -2.29 -10.01 15.32
CA ASP A 92 -1.05 -10.71 15.73
C ASP A 92 0.20 -10.26 14.94
N PHE A 93 0.02 -9.68 13.75
CA PHE A 93 1.10 -9.22 12.87
C PHE A 93 1.36 -7.72 12.93
N THR A 94 0.56 -6.98 13.66
CA THR A 94 0.70 -5.52 13.84
C THR A 94 1.44 -5.18 15.13
N PRO A 95 2.10 -4.01 15.22
CA PRO A 95 2.23 -3.01 14.17
C PRO A 95 3.18 -3.46 13.06
N CYS A 96 2.93 -3.02 11.83
CA CYS A 96 3.74 -3.41 10.68
C CYS A 96 3.74 -2.35 9.56
N VAL A 97 4.71 -2.45 8.65
CA VAL A 97 4.69 -1.71 7.39
C VAL A 97 3.81 -2.49 6.41
N GLU A 98 2.74 -1.85 5.97
CA GLU A 98 1.85 -2.34 4.92
C GLU A 98 2.19 -1.66 3.59
N ILE A 99 2.10 -2.39 2.47
CA ILE A 99 2.03 -1.81 1.13
C ILE A 99 0.62 -1.94 0.59
N GLY A 100 0.09 -0.84 0.03
CA GLY A 100 -1.25 -0.78 -0.54
C GLY A 100 -1.32 0.06 -1.81
N TRP A 101 -2.43 -0.09 -2.52
CA TRP A 101 -2.74 0.62 -3.76
C TRP A 101 -4.23 0.81 -3.94
N ARG A 102 -4.58 1.93 -4.58
CA ARG A 102 -5.95 2.25 -5.00
C ARG A 102 -5.85 3.09 -6.27
N LEU A 103 -6.31 2.55 -7.38
CA LEU A 103 -6.29 3.21 -8.68
C LEU A 103 -7.71 3.42 -9.20
N VAL A 104 -7.91 4.50 -9.97
CA VAL A 104 -9.17 4.74 -10.69
C VAL A 104 -9.40 3.68 -11.77
N PRO A 105 -10.66 3.38 -12.14
CA PRO A 105 -10.99 2.32 -13.09
C PRO A 105 -10.30 2.48 -14.45
N GLU A 106 -10.11 3.70 -14.92
CA GLU A 106 -9.47 4.03 -16.19
C GLU A 106 -7.99 3.59 -16.25
N ALA A 107 -7.38 3.36 -15.10
CA ALA A 107 -5.99 2.90 -14.99
C ALA A 107 -5.87 1.37 -14.77
N TRP A 108 -6.97 0.65 -14.69
CA TRP A 108 -6.93 -0.81 -14.49
C TRP A 108 -6.55 -1.56 -15.78
N GLY A 109 -5.96 -2.75 -15.61
CA GLY A 109 -5.60 -3.63 -16.73
C GLY A 109 -4.29 -3.30 -17.43
N TYR A 110 -3.61 -2.22 -17.06
CA TYR A 110 -2.33 -1.80 -17.65
C TYR A 110 -1.09 -2.26 -16.87
N GLY A 111 -1.28 -2.93 -15.72
CA GLY A 111 -0.17 -3.39 -14.85
C GLY A 111 0.44 -2.29 -13.97
N TYR A 112 -0.17 -1.12 -13.85
CA TYR A 112 0.36 0.00 -13.08
C TYR A 112 0.48 -0.31 -11.58
N ALA A 113 -0.49 -0.98 -10.98
CA ALA A 113 -0.40 -1.37 -9.57
C ALA A 113 0.79 -2.31 -9.31
N THR A 114 1.01 -3.29 -10.18
CA THR A 114 2.15 -4.22 -10.10
C THR A 114 3.48 -3.48 -10.26
N GLU A 115 3.58 -2.58 -11.25
CA GLU A 115 4.79 -1.78 -11.50
C GLU A 115 5.12 -0.88 -10.32
N GLY A 116 4.15 -0.12 -9.84
CA GLY A 116 4.32 0.79 -8.71
C GLY A 116 4.64 0.06 -7.40
N ALA A 117 3.95 -1.05 -7.12
CA ALA A 117 4.22 -1.86 -5.93
C ALA A 117 5.64 -2.47 -5.95
N ARG A 118 6.10 -2.93 -7.12
CA ARG A 118 7.47 -3.44 -7.28
C ARG A 118 8.52 -2.34 -7.06
N ALA A 119 8.28 -1.15 -7.59
CA ALA A 119 9.15 0.01 -7.38
C ALA A 119 9.19 0.42 -5.89
N CYS A 120 8.04 0.46 -5.21
CA CYS A 120 7.96 0.75 -3.77
C CYS A 120 8.70 -0.29 -2.94
N LEU A 121 8.47 -1.59 -3.17
CA LEU A 121 9.15 -2.66 -2.42
C LEU A 121 10.66 -2.58 -2.57
N LYS A 122 11.17 -2.42 -3.79
CA LYS A 122 12.61 -2.24 -4.05
C LYS A 122 13.15 -1.03 -3.29
N HIS A 123 12.46 0.10 -3.36
CA HIS A 123 12.84 1.33 -2.68
C HIS A 123 12.78 1.18 -1.16
N GLY A 124 11.71 0.62 -0.62
CA GLY A 124 11.50 0.42 0.82
C GLY A 124 12.58 -0.44 1.46
N PHE A 125 12.93 -1.55 0.84
CA PHE A 125 14.00 -2.41 1.32
C PHE A 125 15.37 -1.73 1.23
N ALA A 126 15.67 -1.05 0.13
CA ALA A 126 16.98 -0.43 -0.09
C ALA A 126 17.17 0.85 0.73
N ARG A 127 16.15 1.69 0.83
CA ARG A 127 16.25 3.04 1.40
C ARG A 127 15.86 3.14 2.86
N PHE A 128 14.79 2.42 3.26
CA PHE A 128 14.27 2.46 4.62
C PHE A 128 14.70 1.27 5.46
N GLY A 129 15.37 0.28 4.85
CA GLY A 129 15.89 -0.89 5.56
C GLY A 129 14.77 -1.77 6.12
N PHE A 130 13.61 -1.83 5.47
CA PHE A 130 12.55 -2.73 5.91
C PHE A 130 13.03 -4.18 5.84
N ASP A 131 12.83 -4.94 6.90
CA ASP A 131 13.09 -6.38 6.90
C ASP A 131 11.93 -7.14 6.27
N ARG A 132 10.71 -6.60 6.44
CA ARG A 132 9.47 -7.22 6.05
C ARG A 132 8.40 -6.18 5.72
N VAL A 133 7.64 -6.44 4.65
CA VAL A 133 6.48 -5.64 4.25
C VAL A 133 5.28 -6.55 4.10
N TYR A 134 4.15 -6.16 4.67
CA TYR A 134 2.88 -6.86 4.59
C TYR A 134 1.95 -6.21 3.57
N SER A 135 0.98 -6.98 3.10
CA SER A 135 -0.18 -6.47 2.37
C SER A 135 -1.38 -7.34 2.69
N PHE A 136 -2.54 -6.76 2.88
CA PHE A 136 -3.76 -7.50 3.19
C PHE A 136 -4.97 -6.89 2.48
N THR A 137 -5.95 -7.72 2.22
CA THR A 137 -7.19 -7.31 1.57
C THR A 137 -8.28 -8.32 1.85
N ALA A 138 -9.55 -7.95 1.60
CA ALA A 138 -10.65 -8.90 1.70
C ALA A 138 -10.41 -10.15 0.85
N CYS A 139 -10.76 -11.33 1.34
CA CYS A 139 -10.57 -12.61 0.64
C CYS A 139 -11.16 -12.63 -0.77
N VAL A 140 -12.23 -11.86 -1.00
CA VAL A 140 -12.91 -11.75 -2.29
C VAL A 140 -12.24 -10.77 -3.26
N ASN A 141 -11.21 -10.03 -2.83
CA ASN A 141 -10.49 -9.07 -3.67
C ASN A 141 -9.38 -9.78 -4.47
N PHE A 142 -9.77 -10.58 -5.44
CA PHE A 142 -8.83 -11.31 -6.30
C PHE A 142 -7.89 -10.40 -7.12
N PRO A 143 -8.32 -9.25 -7.65
CA PRO A 143 -7.40 -8.34 -8.35
C PRO A 143 -6.21 -7.89 -7.50
N SER A 144 -6.43 -7.49 -6.24
CA SER A 144 -5.33 -7.12 -5.34
C SER A 144 -4.43 -8.30 -4.99
N GLN A 145 -4.99 -9.48 -4.75
CA GLN A 145 -4.20 -10.69 -4.50
C GLN A 145 -3.31 -11.04 -5.70
N ALA A 146 -3.81 -10.87 -6.93
CA ALA A 146 -3.01 -11.07 -8.14
C ALA A 146 -1.82 -10.11 -8.21
N VAL A 147 -1.97 -8.86 -7.79
CA VAL A 147 -0.86 -7.90 -7.70
C VAL A 147 0.15 -8.36 -6.64
N MET A 148 -0.31 -8.74 -5.44
CA MET A 148 0.56 -9.27 -4.36
C MET A 148 1.41 -10.44 -4.86
N GLN A 149 0.80 -11.38 -5.56
CA GLN A 149 1.50 -12.55 -6.14
C GLN A 149 2.52 -12.14 -7.21
N ARG A 150 2.17 -11.23 -8.13
CA ARG A 150 3.05 -10.76 -9.21
C ARG A 150 4.28 -10.01 -8.70
N VAL A 151 4.19 -9.35 -7.55
CA VAL A 151 5.36 -8.69 -6.93
C VAL A 151 6.14 -9.63 -6.00
N GLY A 152 5.76 -10.91 -5.96
CA GLY A 152 6.46 -11.95 -5.24
C GLY A 152 6.19 -11.96 -3.73
N MET A 153 5.03 -11.48 -3.30
CA MET A 153 4.55 -11.70 -1.94
C MET A 153 3.95 -13.10 -1.81
N ARG A 154 4.08 -13.70 -0.63
CA ARG A 154 3.49 -15.01 -0.31
C ARG A 154 2.35 -14.85 0.69
N LYS A 155 1.26 -15.57 0.49
CA LYS A 155 0.16 -15.66 1.46
C LYS A 155 0.63 -16.43 2.68
N ILE A 156 0.36 -15.90 3.88
CA ILE A 156 0.78 -16.50 5.14
C ILE A 156 -0.38 -16.80 6.10
N ALA A 157 -1.48 -16.09 6.00
CA ALA A 157 -2.62 -16.26 6.89
C ALA A 157 -3.93 -15.73 6.28
N GLU A 158 -5.01 -16.03 6.95
CA GLU A 158 -6.28 -15.33 6.88
C GLU A 158 -6.62 -14.80 8.27
N PHE A 159 -7.30 -13.67 8.33
CA PHE A 159 -7.73 -13.04 9.57
C PHE A 159 -9.02 -12.25 9.37
N ASN A 160 -9.71 -11.95 10.44
CA ASN A 160 -10.88 -11.10 10.41
C ASN A 160 -10.50 -9.66 10.72
N HIS A 161 -10.79 -8.74 9.78
CA HIS A 161 -10.35 -7.35 9.94
C HIS A 161 -11.22 -6.62 10.98
N PRO A 162 -10.65 -6.09 12.08
CA PRO A 162 -11.44 -5.57 13.22
C PRO A 162 -12.26 -4.32 12.89
N LYS A 163 -11.95 -3.62 11.81
CA LYS A 163 -12.71 -2.44 11.35
C LYS A 163 -13.80 -2.77 10.31
N VAL A 164 -14.05 -4.04 10.05
CA VAL A 164 -15.10 -4.49 9.11
C VAL A 164 -16.18 -5.22 9.91
N ALA A 165 -17.44 -4.98 9.56
CA ALA A 165 -18.58 -5.63 10.23
C ALA A 165 -18.50 -7.17 10.06
N PRO A 166 -18.74 -7.96 11.13
CA PRO A 166 -18.58 -9.43 11.09
C PRO A 166 -19.50 -10.16 10.11
N ASP A 167 -20.62 -9.57 9.74
CA ASP A 167 -21.60 -10.09 8.77
C ASP A 167 -21.28 -9.69 7.32
N SER A 168 -20.24 -8.87 7.11
CA SER A 168 -19.82 -8.45 5.78
C SER A 168 -19.01 -9.56 5.08
N ILE A 169 -19.25 -9.73 3.77
CA ILE A 169 -18.42 -10.56 2.90
C ILE A 169 -16.94 -10.09 2.86
N LEU A 170 -16.71 -8.85 3.23
CA LEU A 170 -15.37 -8.24 3.31
C LEU A 170 -14.66 -8.50 4.65
N TYR A 171 -15.33 -9.10 5.63
CA TYR A 171 -14.76 -9.32 6.96
C TYR A 171 -13.53 -10.23 6.95
N PRO A 172 -13.54 -11.39 6.25
CA PRO A 172 -12.34 -12.20 6.10
C PRO A 172 -11.32 -11.52 5.17
N HIS A 173 -10.09 -11.41 5.63
CA HIS A 173 -8.96 -10.88 4.88
C HIS A 173 -7.88 -11.94 4.69
N VAL A 174 -7.14 -11.81 3.60
CA VAL A 174 -5.89 -12.54 3.37
C VAL A 174 -4.70 -11.66 3.74
N LEU A 175 -3.68 -12.27 4.33
CA LEU A 175 -2.43 -11.63 4.70
C LEU A 175 -1.30 -12.17 3.84
N TYR A 176 -0.59 -11.26 3.17
CA TYR A 176 0.59 -11.53 2.36
C TYR A 176 1.81 -10.83 2.96
N VAL A 177 2.99 -11.39 2.71
CA VAL A 177 4.26 -10.86 3.19
C VAL A 177 5.33 -10.91 2.12
N LYS A 178 6.22 -9.94 2.14
CA LYS A 178 7.50 -9.92 1.41
C LYS A 178 8.62 -9.66 2.40
N ASP A 179 9.55 -10.59 2.48
CA ASP A 179 10.78 -10.45 3.27
C ASP A 179 11.91 -9.91 2.40
N THR A 180 12.90 -9.24 2.99
CA THR A 180 14.14 -8.91 2.29
C THR A 180 14.97 -10.18 2.08
N PHE A 181 15.89 -10.15 1.11
CA PHE A 181 16.86 -11.23 0.90
C PHE A 181 17.71 -11.50 2.15
N LEU A 182 17.99 -10.48 2.96
CA LEU A 182 18.81 -10.60 4.17
C LEU A 182 18.10 -11.38 5.27
N SER A 183 16.78 -11.25 5.41
CA SER A 183 16.01 -12.00 6.41
C SER A 183 15.93 -13.50 6.08
N LEU A 184 16.01 -13.87 4.81
CA LEU A 184 16.01 -15.27 4.37
C LEU A 184 17.33 -15.98 4.67
N ILE A 185 18.46 -15.26 4.71
CA ILE A 185 19.79 -15.80 5.01
C ILE A 185 19.90 -16.15 6.51
N HIS A 186 19.29 -15.38 7.40
CA HIS A 186 19.31 -15.64 8.85
C HIS A 186 18.47 -16.84 9.28
N ILE A 187 17.50 -17.30 8.47
CA ILE A 187 16.67 -18.48 8.75
C ILE A 187 17.42 -19.78 8.37
N SER A 188 18.47 -19.71 7.58
CA SER A 188 19.21 -20.88 7.04
C SER A 188 20.50 -21.23 7.80
N GLU A 189 20.85 -20.57 8.91
CA GLU A 189 21.95 -21.01 9.76
C GLU A 189 21.48 -22.13 10.70
N PRO A 190 21.96 -23.38 10.55
CA PRO A 190 21.69 -24.42 11.52
C PRO A 190 22.43 -24.10 12.82
N THR A 191 21.70 -24.02 13.91
CA THR A 191 22.25 -23.98 15.27
C THR A 191 23.29 -25.10 15.41
N ARG A 192 24.57 -24.78 15.38
CA ARG A 192 25.62 -25.70 15.84
C ARG A 192 25.42 -25.89 17.35
N ARG A 193 24.88 -27.04 17.68
CA ARG A 193 24.94 -27.54 19.06
C ARG A 193 26.40 -27.91 19.36
N SER A 194 26.96 -27.23 20.34
CA SER A 194 28.18 -27.68 21.04
C SER A 194 27.78 -28.69 22.09
#